data_04ac7df3e1a9917ca23f610106ca2e17
#
_entry.id   04ac7df3e1a9917ca23f610106ca2e17
#
_cell.length_a   1.000
_cell.length_b   1.000
_cell.length_c   1.000
_cell.angle_alpha   90.00
_cell.angle_beta   90.00
_cell.angle_gamma   90.00
#
_symmetry.space_group_name_H-M   'P 1'
#
loop_
_entity.id
_entity.type
_entity.pdbx_description
1 polymer ?
#
loop_
_entity_poly.entity_id
_entity_poly.type
_entity_poly.pdbx_seq_one_letter_code
_entity_poly.pdbx_strand_id
1 'polypeptide(L)'
;EEDRPDHCYDFYRGRLMIPQRDQYGRVVTFTARSLNPQSTNKYLNGKDSPIYKKSLSIFGIDVALKAARQSGKVYLVEGAPDVMRLQSLGIPNVVASLGGAWSKEQLNTFSRFGCSLCFIPDADVPKEGERFGKGEQFVFKNGRLATELGFQVSVREIPTDGKVKQDADSYITSMDQWETLTEKDFILWYADKHYDLDGTNDDQLKTISEVCDLLVHVQSDVMQASLLGDLKGKFRKAAVWKTALADAARRLQEQKHRQAMQKNDELEGYRFYRRGRHYYDLDQQGRERDWTNFVIHPLFLIADDKSPTRIFELENESGIRKTIELRQMDVTKLDRFKDQIEGKGNFRFFEKQEKYELLKAFMYEKTEEALRVPQMGWNNIGEKGFYAFCNGIVYGGKWQPVDEYGIIRLDTENFYLPAMSKIHKSNRTGFVNERRFMHKPNMDISLERYFSLIVELYGDNGVVALCFYMASLFRDIIIDSTRSFPLLNIYGKKGTGKTEFAISIISLFQRNPEVSNLESTTYYAMGDKCAEVSNMIVHFDEYKNSLSHKHIDFLKGIYDNAGRSKRSADGERRESTNVDCGVILTGQEMPTADAALFSRVLFLESQRSERTKEETD
;
A
#
# COMPACT_ATOMS: atom_id res chain seq x y z
N GLU A 1 18.50 39.19 19.01
CA GLU A 1 18.79 40.21 17.96
C GLU A 1 17.54 40.50 17.12
N GLU A 2 16.49 39.73 17.22
CA GLU A 2 15.18 40.00 16.60
C GLU A 2 14.41 41.13 17.29
N ASP A 3 14.79 41.52 18.51
CA ASP A 3 14.07 42.52 19.32
C ASP A 3 14.58 43.96 19.16
N ARG A 4 15.51 44.25 18.21
CA ARG A 4 16.00 45.63 17.96
C ARG A 4 16.08 45.93 16.46
N PRO A 5 14.98 46.32 15.82
CA PRO A 5 14.94 46.56 14.36
C PRO A 5 15.87 47.70 13.89
N ASP A 6 16.34 48.56 14.78
CA ASP A 6 17.18 49.73 14.44
C ASP A 6 18.70 49.42 14.39
N HIS A 7 19.12 48.18 14.68
CA HIS A 7 20.54 47.76 14.66
C HIS A 7 20.85 46.76 13.54
N CYS A 8 20.56 47.12 12.31
CA CYS A 8 21.00 46.34 11.14
C CYS A 8 22.48 46.62 10.85
N TYR A 9 23.26 45.60 10.59
CA TYR A 9 24.64 45.69 10.12
C TYR A 9 24.94 44.72 8.99
N ASP A 10 25.90 45.09 8.14
CA ASP A 10 26.33 44.19 7.06
C ASP A 10 27.00 42.95 7.65
N PHE A 11 26.45 41.79 7.32
CA PHE A 11 26.95 40.49 7.77
C PHE A 11 28.36 40.18 7.26
N TYR A 12 28.72 40.68 6.07
CA TYR A 12 29.98 40.39 5.39
C TYR A 12 30.97 41.57 5.36
N ARG A 13 31.07 42.35 6.44
CA ARG A 13 31.95 43.52 6.51
C ARG A 13 33.41 43.19 6.23
N GLY A 14 34.07 43.97 5.34
CA GLY A 14 35.49 43.88 5.03
C GLY A 14 35.90 42.53 4.42
N ARG A 15 35.04 41.96 3.56
CA ARG A 15 35.26 40.67 2.97
C ARG A 15 35.10 40.68 1.45
N LEU A 16 35.84 39.79 0.80
CA LEU A 16 35.65 39.46 -0.61
C LEU A 16 34.45 38.48 -0.69
N MET A 17 33.42 38.88 -1.41
CA MET A 17 32.20 38.11 -1.56
C MET A 17 32.31 37.14 -2.75
N ILE A 18 32.06 35.86 -2.50
CA ILE A 18 32.09 34.79 -3.49
C ILE A 18 30.69 34.21 -3.57
N PRO A 19 29.98 34.37 -4.72
CA PRO A 19 28.64 33.84 -4.89
C PRO A 19 28.65 32.29 -4.95
N GLN A 20 27.76 31.65 -4.17
CA GLN A 20 27.50 30.23 -4.27
C GLN A 20 26.26 30.00 -5.10
N ARG A 21 26.37 29.14 -6.11
CA ARG A 21 25.31 28.84 -7.04
C ARG A 21 24.76 27.42 -6.86
N ASP A 22 23.50 27.26 -7.16
CA ASP A 22 22.88 25.93 -7.27
C ASP A 22 23.22 25.24 -8.62
N GLN A 23 22.80 24.02 -8.80
CA GLN A 23 23.01 23.25 -10.04
C GLN A 23 22.42 23.89 -11.31
N TYR A 24 21.58 24.92 -11.18
CA TYR A 24 20.97 25.69 -12.29
C TYR A 24 21.65 27.04 -12.50
N GLY A 25 22.75 27.34 -11.79
CA GLY A 25 23.48 28.58 -11.89
C GLY A 25 22.89 29.76 -11.11
N ARG A 26 21.83 29.57 -10.32
CA ARG A 26 21.19 30.63 -9.54
C ARG A 26 21.99 30.86 -8.26
N VAL A 27 22.24 32.13 -7.90
CA VAL A 27 22.89 32.46 -6.65
C VAL A 27 21.95 32.18 -5.47
N VAL A 28 22.37 31.31 -4.55
CA VAL A 28 21.58 30.89 -3.39
C VAL A 28 22.14 31.46 -2.07
N THR A 29 23.44 31.78 -2.02
CA THR A 29 24.11 32.41 -0.90
C THR A 29 25.49 32.95 -1.31
N PHE A 30 26.25 33.43 -0.33
CA PHE A 30 27.63 33.84 -0.51
C PHE A 30 28.51 33.16 0.53
N THR A 31 29.75 32.83 0.13
CA THR A 31 30.87 32.66 1.07
C THR A 31 31.76 33.89 0.97
N ALA A 32 32.35 34.33 2.07
CA ALA A 32 33.10 35.57 2.07
C ALA A 32 34.44 35.42 2.80
N ARG A 33 35.53 35.75 2.08
CA ARG A 33 36.89 35.70 2.59
C ARG A 33 37.27 37.06 3.22
N SER A 34 37.80 37.05 4.45
CA SER A 34 38.29 38.26 5.11
C SER A 34 39.44 38.92 4.32
N LEU A 35 39.35 40.23 4.14
CA LEU A 35 40.45 41.02 3.57
C LEU A 35 41.52 41.32 4.63
N ASN A 36 41.23 41.11 5.91
CA ASN A 36 42.21 41.25 6.99
C ASN A 36 42.99 39.95 7.20
N PRO A 37 44.32 39.89 6.95
CA PRO A 37 45.13 38.69 7.11
C PRO A 37 45.15 38.12 8.54
N GLN A 38 44.92 38.99 9.55
CA GLN A 38 44.93 38.62 10.97
C GLN A 38 43.56 38.14 11.48
N SER A 39 42.54 38.08 10.62
CA SER A 39 41.22 37.65 11.02
C SER A 39 41.23 36.18 11.45
N THR A 40 40.71 35.90 12.64
CA THR A 40 40.53 34.53 13.16
C THR A 40 39.52 33.75 12.31
N ASN A 41 38.50 34.43 11.74
CA ASN A 41 37.50 33.87 10.85
C ASN A 41 37.82 34.22 9.40
N LYS A 42 38.72 33.43 8.78
CA LYS A 42 39.13 33.67 7.38
C LYS A 42 37.96 33.62 6.42
N TYR A 43 37.05 32.64 6.57
CA TYR A 43 35.87 32.46 5.75
C TYR A 43 34.60 32.56 6.58
N LEU A 44 33.57 33.21 6.02
CA LEU A 44 32.23 33.30 6.60
C LEU A 44 31.23 32.85 5.54
N ASN A 45 30.50 31.78 5.82
CA ASN A 45 29.46 31.26 4.96
C ASN A 45 28.10 31.85 5.34
N GLY A 46 27.17 31.95 4.39
CA GLY A 46 25.79 32.33 4.63
C GLY A 46 25.09 31.41 5.63
N LYS A 47 24.11 31.97 6.33
CA LYS A 47 23.23 31.20 7.22
C LYS A 47 22.24 30.39 6.39
N ASP A 48 21.74 29.29 6.96
CA ASP A 48 20.67 28.49 6.33
C ASP A 48 19.41 29.35 6.08
N SER A 49 18.79 29.15 4.94
CA SER A 49 17.61 29.89 4.49
C SER A 49 16.67 28.96 3.69
N PRO A 50 15.46 29.39 3.30
CA PRO A 50 14.58 28.60 2.48
C PRO A 50 15.18 28.14 1.13
N ILE A 51 16.15 28.89 0.59
CA ILE A 51 16.82 28.59 -0.69
C ILE A 51 18.24 28.04 -0.53
N TYR A 52 18.79 28.01 0.68
CA TYR A 52 20.14 27.55 0.97
C TYR A 52 20.19 26.72 2.24
N LYS A 53 20.75 25.51 2.14
CA LYS A 53 21.13 24.67 3.28
C LYS A 53 22.57 24.22 3.10
N LYS A 54 23.43 24.54 4.08
CA LYS A 54 24.85 24.19 4.01
C LYS A 54 25.11 22.72 3.81
N SER A 55 24.32 21.84 4.42
CA SER A 55 24.43 20.39 4.32
C SER A 55 24.05 19.81 2.94
N LEU A 56 23.40 20.59 2.09
CA LEU A 56 22.96 20.19 0.75
C LEU A 56 23.73 20.87 -0.38
N SER A 57 24.34 22.01 -0.09
CA SER A 57 24.95 22.89 -1.09
C SER A 57 26.38 22.46 -1.39
N ILE A 58 26.74 22.49 -2.66
CA ILE A 58 28.06 22.12 -3.18
C ILE A 58 28.60 23.30 -3.97
N PHE A 59 29.79 23.80 -3.62
CA PHE A 59 30.41 24.93 -4.32
C PHE A 59 30.97 24.47 -5.67
N GLY A 60 30.70 25.21 -6.74
CA GLY A 60 31.16 24.92 -8.11
C GLY A 60 30.30 23.90 -8.86
N ILE A 61 29.17 23.45 -8.28
CA ILE A 61 28.30 22.42 -8.87
C ILE A 61 27.69 22.85 -10.22
N ASP A 62 27.39 24.13 -10.38
CA ASP A 62 26.84 24.72 -11.61
C ASP A 62 27.75 24.51 -12.84
N VAL A 63 29.06 24.60 -12.65
CA VAL A 63 30.06 24.32 -13.68
C VAL A 63 30.39 22.83 -13.76
N ALA A 64 30.57 22.19 -12.59
CA ALA A 64 31.11 20.84 -12.51
C ALA A 64 30.16 19.76 -13.00
N LEU A 65 28.83 19.91 -12.85
CA LEU A 65 27.87 18.84 -13.08
C LEU A 65 27.86 18.32 -14.53
N LYS A 66 27.97 19.24 -15.51
CA LYS A 66 28.01 18.87 -16.93
C LYS A 66 29.28 18.11 -17.26
N ALA A 67 30.41 18.58 -16.78
CA ALA A 67 31.72 17.96 -17.01
C ALA A 67 31.85 16.61 -16.30
N ALA A 68 31.31 16.51 -15.08
CA ALA A 68 31.25 15.27 -14.32
C ALA A 68 30.46 14.18 -15.04
N ARG A 69 29.31 14.52 -15.64
CA ARG A 69 28.51 13.58 -16.44
C ARG A 69 29.26 13.08 -17.68
N GLN A 70 30.06 13.92 -18.29
CA GLN A 70 30.81 13.57 -19.50
C GLN A 70 32.06 12.73 -19.18
N SER A 71 32.78 13.06 -18.12
CA SER A 71 34.02 12.38 -17.74
C SER A 71 33.81 11.16 -16.83
N GLY A 72 32.62 11.00 -16.23
CA GLY A 72 32.38 10.00 -15.20
C GLY A 72 33.17 10.20 -13.91
N LYS A 73 33.73 11.40 -13.69
CA LYS A 73 34.60 11.70 -12.54
C LYS A 73 34.36 13.08 -11.95
N VAL A 74 34.45 13.20 -10.63
CA VAL A 74 34.39 14.45 -9.88
C VAL A 74 35.62 14.57 -8.97
N TYR A 75 36.25 15.73 -8.96
CA TYR A 75 37.33 16.06 -8.07
C TYR A 75 36.80 16.85 -6.87
N LEU A 76 37.18 16.44 -5.66
CA LEU A 76 36.72 17.01 -4.40
C LEU A 76 37.89 17.67 -3.68
N VAL A 77 37.79 18.96 -3.47
CA VAL A 77 38.79 19.81 -2.77
C VAL A 77 38.19 20.39 -1.47
N GLU A 78 39.03 21.02 -0.64
CA GLU A 78 38.57 21.53 0.65
C GLU A 78 37.84 22.87 0.54
N GLY A 79 38.28 23.79 -0.34
CA GLY A 79 37.83 25.16 -0.37
C GLY A 79 37.39 25.73 -1.71
N ALA A 80 36.73 26.89 -1.66
CA ALA A 80 36.30 27.62 -2.85
C ALA A 80 37.48 28.13 -3.69
N PRO A 81 38.61 28.60 -3.15
CA PRO A 81 39.77 29.00 -3.96
C PRO A 81 40.28 27.86 -4.84
N ASP A 82 40.37 26.64 -4.27
CA ASP A 82 40.85 25.46 -5.01
C ASP A 82 39.96 25.15 -6.20
N VAL A 83 38.64 25.22 -5.99
CA VAL A 83 37.67 25.05 -7.09
C VAL A 83 37.86 26.10 -8.16
N MET A 84 37.97 27.37 -7.78
CA MET A 84 38.13 28.47 -8.73
C MET A 84 39.45 28.37 -9.48
N ARG A 85 40.54 27.97 -8.83
CA ARG A 85 41.84 27.77 -9.43
C ARG A 85 41.78 26.66 -10.47
N LEU A 86 41.30 25.47 -10.12
CA LEU A 86 41.30 24.33 -10.99
C LEU A 86 40.31 24.51 -12.18
N GLN A 87 39.16 25.12 -11.94
CA GLN A 87 38.25 25.48 -13.02
C GLN A 87 38.86 26.50 -14.00
N SER A 88 39.65 27.49 -13.51
CA SER A 88 40.35 28.46 -14.34
C SER A 88 41.44 27.85 -15.20
N LEU A 89 42.01 26.72 -14.79
CA LEU A 89 42.98 25.92 -15.55
C LEU A 89 42.34 24.96 -16.57
N GLY A 90 41.00 24.94 -16.67
CA GLY A 90 40.28 24.06 -17.61
C GLY A 90 39.91 22.68 -17.02
N ILE A 91 39.88 22.53 -15.73
CA ILE A 91 39.41 21.33 -14.99
C ILE A 91 38.02 21.64 -14.38
N PRO A 92 36.92 21.58 -15.15
CA PRO A 92 35.63 22.07 -14.73
C PRO A 92 34.90 21.17 -13.71
N ASN A 93 35.24 19.87 -13.62
CA ASN A 93 34.58 18.88 -12.78
C ASN A 93 35.13 18.84 -11.36
N VAL A 94 35.40 20.01 -10.78
CA VAL A 94 35.91 20.22 -9.41
C VAL A 94 34.86 20.89 -8.53
N VAL A 95 34.71 20.41 -7.30
CA VAL A 95 33.73 20.90 -6.32
C VAL A 95 34.29 20.91 -4.90
N ALA A 96 33.66 21.71 -4.01
CA ALA A 96 33.97 21.73 -2.58
C ALA A 96 32.72 21.73 -1.71
N SER A 97 32.84 21.18 -0.48
CA SER A 97 31.75 21.15 0.52
C SER A 97 31.63 22.43 1.36
N LEU A 98 32.59 23.32 1.30
CA LEU A 98 32.71 24.56 2.10
C LEU A 98 32.63 24.33 3.63
N GLY A 99 32.94 23.17 4.14
CA GLY A 99 32.81 22.86 5.55
C GLY A 99 33.75 21.79 6.10
N GLY A 100 34.70 21.31 5.32
CA GLY A 100 35.65 20.26 5.75
C GLY A 100 35.04 18.88 5.95
N ALA A 101 33.70 18.72 5.79
CA ALA A 101 33.02 17.45 5.84
C ALA A 101 31.94 17.39 4.75
N TRP A 102 31.89 16.31 4.01
CA TRP A 102 30.84 16.00 3.05
C TRP A 102 29.66 15.33 3.75
N SER A 103 28.43 15.71 3.39
CA SER A 103 27.23 14.99 3.81
C SER A 103 26.88 13.86 2.84
N LYS A 104 26.07 12.89 3.30
CA LYS A 104 25.55 11.83 2.44
C LYS A 104 24.73 12.40 1.28
N GLU A 105 23.94 13.43 1.55
CA GLU A 105 23.09 14.11 0.60
C GLU A 105 23.91 14.79 -0.51
N GLN A 106 25.00 15.47 -0.15
CA GLN A 106 25.90 16.08 -1.11
C GLN A 106 26.55 15.04 -2.03
N LEU A 107 27.11 13.96 -1.47
CA LEU A 107 27.74 12.90 -2.26
C LEU A 107 26.72 12.18 -3.14
N ASN A 108 25.51 11.91 -2.66
CA ASN A 108 24.45 11.28 -3.45
C ASN A 108 24.01 12.09 -4.67
N THR A 109 24.34 13.37 -4.75
CA THR A 109 24.14 14.15 -5.97
C THR A 109 24.87 13.55 -7.15
N PHE A 110 26.04 12.94 -6.94
CA PHE A 110 26.87 12.34 -8.00
C PHE A 110 26.56 10.88 -8.28
N SER A 111 25.89 10.14 -7.37
CA SER A 111 25.56 8.72 -7.53
C SER A 111 24.66 8.46 -8.74
N ARG A 112 23.72 9.38 -9.01
CA ARG A 112 22.78 9.29 -10.13
C ARG A 112 23.45 9.30 -11.51
N PHE A 113 24.74 9.71 -11.57
CA PHE A 113 25.49 9.86 -12.81
C PHE A 113 26.60 8.82 -12.96
N GLY A 114 26.71 7.88 -12.02
CA GLY A 114 27.75 6.85 -12.03
C GLY A 114 29.18 7.40 -11.94
N CYS A 115 29.36 8.58 -11.33
CA CYS A 115 30.68 9.22 -11.24
C CYS A 115 31.54 8.55 -10.17
N SER A 116 32.84 8.40 -10.47
CA SER A 116 33.88 8.16 -9.46
C SER A 116 34.27 9.48 -8.78
N LEU A 117 34.75 9.39 -7.54
CA LEU A 117 35.15 10.54 -6.73
C LEU A 117 36.66 10.53 -6.49
N CYS A 118 37.33 11.64 -6.77
CA CYS A 118 38.75 11.78 -6.54
C CYS A 118 39.01 12.93 -5.56
N PHE A 119 39.54 12.63 -4.37
CA PHE A 119 39.91 13.63 -3.38
C PHE A 119 41.29 14.20 -3.65
N ILE A 120 41.41 15.52 -3.46
CA ILE A 120 42.68 16.23 -3.55
C ILE A 120 42.88 16.94 -2.17
N PRO A 121 43.60 16.28 -1.24
CA PRO A 121 43.85 16.88 0.06
C PRO A 121 44.84 18.01 0.03
N ASP A 122 44.71 18.99 0.96
CA ASP A 122 45.78 19.93 1.26
C ASP A 122 46.98 19.16 1.83
N ALA A 123 48.17 19.57 1.42
CA ALA A 123 49.44 19.06 1.98
C ALA A 123 49.76 19.81 3.28
N ASP A 124 49.05 19.46 4.36
CA ASP A 124 49.26 20.06 5.67
C ASP A 124 50.41 19.39 6.43
N VAL A 125 51.18 20.20 7.14
CA VAL A 125 52.16 19.67 8.09
C VAL A 125 51.43 19.18 9.33
N PRO A 126 51.64 17.91 9.76
CA PRO A 126 51.07 17.40 11.01
C PRO A 126 51.48 18.26 12.20
N LYS A 127 50.57 18.48 13.14
CA LYS A 127 50.88 19.15 14.39
C LYS A 127 51.70 18.23 15.30
N GLU A 128 52.39 18.86 16.29
CA GLU A 128 53.13 18.13 17.30
C GLU A 128 52.23 17.08 18.00
N GLY A 129 52.64 15.79 17.91
CA GLY A 129 51.87 14.66 18.45
C GLY A 129 50.79 14.09 17.51
N GLU A 130 50.52 14.69 16.34
CA GLU A 130 49.64 14.15 15.34
C GLU A 130 50.42 13.36 14.26
N ARG A 131 49.94 12.18 13.89
CA ARG A 131 50.57 11.34 12.83
C ARG A 131 50.24 11.86 11.43
N PHE A 132 49.08 12.51 11.24
CA PHE A 132 48.55 12.89 9.95
C PHE A 132 48.15 14.37 9.90
N GLY A 133 48.35 15.01 8.76
CA GLY A 133 47.90 16.35 8.49
C GLY A 133 46.36 16.43 8.37
N LYS A 134 45.81 17.64 8.43
CA LYS A 134 44.37 17.88 8.34
C LYS A 134 43.78 17.43 6.98
N GLY A 135 44.51 17.66 5.88
CA GLY A 135 44.09 17.23 4.57
C GLY A 135 44.00 15.70 4.46
N GLU A 136 44.95 14.95 5.07
CA GLU A 136 44.85 13.50 5.15
C GLU A 136 43.65 13.07 5.98
N GLN A 137 43.44 13.68 7.14
CA GLN A 137 42.25 13.41 7.99
C GLN A 137 40.93 13.71 7.28
N PHE A 138 40.90 14.80 6.45
CA PHE A 138 39.77 15.09 5.59
C PHE A 138 39.48 13.96 4.61
N VAL A 139 40.49 13.39 3.95
CA VAL A 139 40.32 12.28 3.03
C VAL A 139 39.91 11.00 3.76
N PHE A 140 40.52 10.68 4.93
CA PHE A 140 40.13 9.49 5.69
C PHE A 140 38.65 9.49 6.05
N LYS A 141 38.12 10.63 6.51
CA LYS A 141 36.72 10.78 6.88
C LYS A 141 35.79 10.69 5.67
N ASN A 142 36.06 11.51 4.66
CA ASN A 142 35.14 11.68 3.53
C ASN A 142 35.28 10.56 2.51
N GLY A 143 36.48 10.02 2.30
CA GLY A 143 36.74 8.85 1.46
C GLY A 143 36.09 7.60 2.01
N ARG A 144 36.13 7.37 3.34
CA ARG A 144 35.39 6.30 4.01
C ARG A 144 33.89 6.44 3.74
N LEU A 145 33.31 7.61 3.98
CA LEU A 145 31.89 7.85 3.74
C LEU A 145 31.50 7.61 2.26
N ALA A 146 32.32 8.07 1.31
CA ALA A 146 32.09 7.87 -0.11
C ALA A 146 32.16 6.36 -0.49
N THR A 147 33.13 5.63 0.07
CA THR A 147 33.28 4.18 -0.16
C THR A 147 32.07 3.42 0.44
N GLU A 148 31.63 3.76 1.64
CA GLU A 148 30.44 3.18 2.29
C GLU A 148 29.15 3.44 1.49
N LEU A 149 29.09 4.56 0.75
CA LEU A 149 27.98 4.87 -0.19
C LEU A 149 28.13 4.15 -1.55
N GLY A 150 29.18 3.37 -1.75
CA GLY A 150 29.42 2.55 -2.94
C GLY A 150 30.09 3.29 -4.10
N PHE A 151 30.70 4.46 -3.86
CA PHE A 151 31.48 5.14 -4.89
C PHE A 151 32.84 4.46 -5.08
N GLN A 152 33.33 4.49 -6.31
CA GLN A 152 34.75 4.29 -6.58
C GLN A 152 35.50 5.55 -6.19
N VAL A 153 36.44 5.42 -5.25
CA VAL A 153 37.16 6.56 -4.65
C VAL A 153 38.64 6.48 -4.94
N SER A 154 39.22 7.61 -5.32
CA SER A 154 40.65 7.78 -5.53
C SER A 154 41.18 9.03 -4.85
N VAL A 155 42.49 9.15 -4.75
CA VAL A 155 43.20 10.27 -4.14
C VAL A 155 44.32 10.75 -5.06
N ARG A 156 44.41 12.08 -5.27
CA ARG A 156 45.56 12.73 -5.90
C ARG A 156 46.27 13.56 -4.83
N GLU A 157 47.46 13.16 -4.43
CA GLU A 157 48.24 13.87 -3.41
C GLU A 157 49.04 14.98 -4.03
N ILE A 158 49.01 16.16 -3.36
CA ILE A 158 49.92 17.26 -3.65
C ILE A 158 51.27 16.90 -3.00
N PRO A 159 52.38 16.88 -3.78
CA PRO A 159 53.71 16.63 -3.22
C PRO A 159 54.08 17.64 -2.13
N THR A 160 54.66 17.17 -1.04
CA THR A 160 55.08 18.03 0.06
C THR A 160 56.47 17.63 0.56
N ASP A 161 57.26 18.62 0.97
CA ASP A 161 58.52 18.42 1.68
C ASP A 161 58.33 18.32 3.21
N GLY A 162 57.06 18.40 3.67
CA GLY A 162 56.70 18.34 5.08
C GLY A 162 57.03 19.59 5.89
N LYS A 163 57.48 20.69 5.26
CA LYS A 163 57.86 21.92 5.94
C LYS A 163 56.88 23.06 5.75
N VAL A 164 56.19 23.09 4.61
CA VAL A 164 55.29 24.18 4.26
C VAL A 164 53.93 23.60 3.82
N LYS A 165 52.84 24.17 4.36
CA LYS A 165 51.50 23.83 3.91
C LYS A 165 51.31 24.25 2.45
N GLN A 166 50.79 23.36 1.63
CA GLN A 166 50.37 23.62 0.26
C GLN A 166 48.92 23.17 0.05
N ASP A 167 48.14 23.96 -0.67
CA ASP A 167 46.79 23.63 -1.11
C ASP A 167 46.72 23.58 -2.65
N ALA A 168 45.59 23.15 -3.20
CA ALA A 168 45.46 23.03 -4.64
C ALA A 168 45.57 24.40 -5.34
N ASP A 169 45.12 25.51 -4.73
CA ASP A 169 45.22 26.86 -5.26
C ASP A 169 46.68 27.33 -5.34
N SER A 170 47.50 27.02 -4.36
CA SER A 170 48.90 27.46 -4.29
C SER A 170 49.86 26.59 -5.11
N TYR A 171 49.62 25.26 -5.16
CA TYR A 171 50.53 24.32 -5.84
C TYR A 171 50.21 24.17 -7.33
N ILE A 172 48.91 24.03 -7.69
CA ILE A 172 48.53 23.75 -9.07
C ILE A 172 48.30 25.05 -9.83
N THR A 173 49.35 25.58 -10.40
CA THR A 173 49.32 26.85 -11.12
C THR A 173 49.34 26.69 -12.66
N SER A 174 49.59 25.44 -13.15
CA SER A 174 49.58 25.06 -14.56
C SER A 174 49.01 23.65 -14.79
N MET A 175 48.65 23.37 -16.05
CA MET A 175 48.22 22.01 -16.43
C MET A 175 49.34 20.99 -16.31
N ASP A 176 50.59 21.36 -16.55
CA ASP A 176 51.74 20.48 -16.38
C ASP A 176 51.86 19.96 -14.95
N GLN A 177 51.67 20.84 -13.96
CA GLN A 177 51.64 20.43 -12.53
C GLN A 177 50.45 19.51 -12.21
N TRP A 178 49.29 19.79 -12.80
CA TRP A 178 48.14 18.89 -12.67
C TRP A 178 48.39 17.49 -13.20
N GLU A 179 49.03 17.38 -14.33
CA GLU A 179 49.32 16.09 -15.00
C GLU A 179 50.40 15.28 -14.27
N THR A 180 51.27 15.93 -13.48
CA THR A 180 52.26 15.22 -12.66
C THR A 180 51.68 14.56 -11.43
N LEU A 181 50.46 14.93 -10.99
CA LEU A 181 49.82 14.33 -9.85
C LEU A 181 49.36 12.90 -10.16
N THR A 182 49.90 11.94 -9.43
CA THR A 182 49.50 10.53 -9.57
C THR A 182 48.20 10.27 -8.78
N GLU A 183 47.34 9.49 -9.41
CA GLU A 183 46.09 9.07 -8.79
C GLU A 183 46.23 7.64 -8.23
N LYS A 184 45.82 7.44 -6.98
CA LYS A 184 45.82 6.14 -6.31
C LYS A 184 44.42 5.78 -5.86
N ASP A 185 44.05 4.49 -5.90
CA ASP A 185 42.82 4.01 -5.26
C ASP A 185 42.83 4.36 -3.77
N PHE A 186 41.71 4.83 -3.24
CA PHE A 186 41.60 5.28 -1.85
C PHE A 186 41.90 4.16 -0.83
N ILE A 187 41.48 2.92 -1.10
CA ILE A 187 41.69 1.80 -0.18
C ILE A 187 43.17 1.43 -0.10
N LEU A 188 43.86 1.42 -1.25
CA LEU A 188 45.29 1.20 -1.29
C LEU A 188 46.07 2.36 -0.66
N TRP A 189 45.65 3.58 -0.92
CA TRP A 189 46.21 4.79 -0.31
C TRP A 189 46.03 4.79 1.21
N TYR A 190 44.81 4.43 1.70
CA TYR A 190 44.51 4.32 3.13
C TYR A 190 45.40 3.24 3.80
N ALA A 191 45.54 2.09 3.16
CA ALA A 191 46.42 1.04 3.65
C ALA A 191 47.90 1.49 3.71
N ASP A 192 48.36 2.21 2.68
CA ASP A 192 49.77 2.74 2.67
C ASP A 192 50.04 3.71 3.83
N LYS A 193 49.06 4.54 4.20
CA LYS A 193 49.21 5.50 5.30
C LYS A 193 49.14 4.85 6.68
N HIS A 194 48.36 3.80 6.85
CA HIS A 194 48.07 3.25 8.18
C HIS A 194 48.85 1.96 8.49
N TYR A 195 49.18 1.15 7.46
CA TYR A 195 49.89 -0.10 7.69
C TYR A 195 51.37 0.10 7.95
N ASP A 196 51.79 -0.20 9.18
CA ASP A 196 53.20 -0.16 9.56
C ASP A 196 53.81 -1.55 9.43
N LEU A 197 54.80 -1.69 8.53
CA LEU A 197 55.51 -2.95 8.30
C LEU A 197 56.32 -3.41 9.50
N ASP A 198 56.82 -2.45 10.30
CA ASP A 198 57.63 -2.68 11.51
C ASP A 198 56.82 -2.56 12.82
N GLY A 199 55.51 -2.26 12.67
CA GLY A 199 54.57 -2.12 13.79
C GLY A 199 54.25 -3.42 14.50
N THR A 200 53.56 -3.32 15.63
CA THR A 200 53.14 -4.50 16.40
C THR A 200 52.15 -5.38 15.60
N ASN A 201 52.07 -6.66 15.99
CA ASN A 201 51.12 -7.58 15.35
C ASN A 201 49.67 -7.08 15.47
N ASP A 202 49.33 -6.50 16.62
CA ASP A 202 47.98 -6.03 16.91
C ASP A 202 47.63 -4.79 16.07
N ASP A 203 48.59 -3.83 15.92
CA ASP A 203 48.40 -2.68 15.04
C ASP A 203 48.20 -3.07 13.59
N GLN A 204 48.95 -4.03 13.10
CA GLN A 204 48.80 -4.57 11.74
C GLN A 204 47.47 -5.27 11.55
N LEU A 205 47.00 -6.07 12.51
CA LEU A 205 45.68 -6.72 12.46
C LEU A 205 44.54 -5.72 12.49
N LYS A 206 44.65 -4.67 13.30
CA LYS A 206 43.70 -3.58 13.37
C LYS A 206 43.57 -2.86 12.01
N THR A 207 44.70 -2.49 11.40
CA THR A 207 44.74 -1.86 10.07
C THR A 207 44.14 -2.78 9.00
N ILE A 208 44.47 -4.07 9.01
CA ILE A 208 43.88 -5.06 8.09
C ILE A 208 42.34 -5.08 8.23
N SER A 209 41.83 -5.09 9.46
CA SER A 209 40.38 -5.07 9.70
C SER A 209 39.74 -3.81 9.17
N GLU A 210 40.32 -2.61 9.45
CA GLU A 210 39.81 -1.32 8.98
C GLU A 210 39.80 -1.20 7.44
N VAL A 211 40.83 -1.72 6.75
CA VAL A 211 40.90 -1.76 5.30
C VAL A 211 39.87 -2.73 4.72
N CYS A 212 39.68 -3.90 5.37
CA CYS A 212 38.64 -4.84 4.95
C CYS A 212 37.22 -4.30 5.16
N ASP A 213 36.99 -3.50 6.21
CA ASP A 213 35.71 -2.80 6.40
C ASP A 213 35.42 -1.78 5.28
N LEU A 214 36.45 -1.22 4.62
CA LEU A 214 36.27 -0.42 3.41
C LEU A 214 36.05 -1.30 2.17
N LEU A 215 36.84 -2.36 2.03
CA LEU A 215 36.85 -3.22 0.86
C LEU A 215 35.51 -3.94 0.62
N VAL A 216 34.74 -4.25 1.68
CA VAL A 216 33.40 -4.87 1.57
C VAL A 216 32.36 -3.98 0.93
N HIS A 217 32.60 -2.66 0.82
CA HIS A 217 31.69 -1.72 0.16
C HIS A 217 31.98 -1.56 -1.34
N VAL A 218 33.04 -2.17 -1.88
CA VAL A 218 33.35 -2.16 -3.31
C VAL A 218 32.30 -3.01 -4.04
N GLN A 219 31.53 -2.37 -4.93
CA GLN A 219 30.37 -3.03 -5.58
C GLN A 219 30.78 -4.08 -6.64
N SER A 220 31.92 -3.92 -7.27
CA SER A 220 32.42 -4.83 -8.30
C SER A 220 33.26 -5.95 -7.65
N ASP A 221 32.79 -7.19 -7.77
CA ASP A 221 33.53 -8.38 -7.27
C ASP A 221 34.93 -8.49 -7.91
N VAL A 222 35.06 -8.13 -9.20
CA VAL A 222 36.34 -8.12 -9.92
C VAL A 222 37.29 -7.07 -9.36
N MET A 223 36.79 -5.85 -9.12
CA MET A 223 37.56 -4.76 -8.53
C MET A 223 37.98 -5.11 -7.08
N GLN A 224 37.05 -5.64 -6.29
CA GLN A 224 37.34 -6.10 -4.91
C GLN A 224 38.44 -7.16 -4.90
N ALA A 225 38.37 -8.15 -5.80
CA ALA A 225 39.38 -9.20 -5.92
C ALA A 225 40.75 -8.64 -6.35
N SER A 226 40.79 -7.67 -7.27
CA SER A 226 42.01 -6.99 -7.71
C SER A 226 42.66 -6.24 -6.56
N LEU A 227 41.89 -5.37 -5.86
CA LEU A 227 42.39 -4.61 -4.71
C LEU A 227 42.92 -5.54 -3.58
N LEU A 228 42.18 -6.62 -3.32
CA LEU A 228 42.64 -7.63 -2.34
C LEU A 228 43.95 -8.31 -2.80
N GLY A 229 44.11 -8.54 -4.10
CA GLY A 229 45.35 -9.06 -4.69
C GLY A 229 46.54 -8.12 -4.43
N ASP A 230 46.34 -6.83 -4.72
CA ASP A 230 47.35 -5.77 -4.52
C ASP A 230 47.73 -5.64 -3.04
N LEU A 231 46.76 -5.65 -2.14
CA LEU A 231 46.97 -5.61 -0.69
C LEU A 231 47.79 -6.81 -0.20
N LYS A 232 47.48 -8.03 -0.66
CA LYS A 232 48.22 -9.25 -0.32
C LYS A 232 49.63 -9.26 -0.88
N GLY A 233 49.81 -8.68 -2.07
CA GLY A 233 51.12 -8.58 -2.71
C GLY A 233 52.05 -7.58 -2.01
N LYS A 234 51.47 -6.46 -1.54
CA LYS A 234 52.21 -5.35 -0.93
C LYS A 234 52.46 -5.52 0.55
N PHE A 235 51.49 -6.06 1.30
CA PHE A 235 51.53 -6.19 2.75
C PHE A 235 51.62 -7.64 3.17
N ARG A 236 52.27 -7.89 4.34
CA ARG A 236 52.44 -9.23 4.90
C ARG A 236 51.07 -9.85 5.31
N LYS A 237 51.05 -11.15 5.66
CA LYS A 237 49.89 -11.86 6.23
C LYS A 237 48.75 -12.14 5.23
N ALA A 238 49.06 -12.62 4.03
CA ALA A 238 48.09 -12.84 2.95
C ALA A 238 46.86 -13.70 3.36
N ALA A 239 46.99 -14.68 4.25
CA ALA A 239 45.89 -15.49 4.76
C ALA A 239 44.92 -14.66 5.65
N VAL A 240 45.48 -13.76 6.46
CA VAL A 240 44.71 -12.91 7.38
C VAL A 240 43.77 -11.95 6.61
N TRP A 241 44.25 -11.38 5.49
CA TRP A 241 43.44 -10.51 4.63
C TRP A 241 42.16 -11.20 4.15
N LYS A 242 42.23 -12.48 3.77
CA LYS A 242 41.04 -13.22 3.30
C LYS A 242 40.04 -13.44 4.43
N THR A 243 40.54 -13.82 5.62
CA THR A 243 39.70 -14.05 6.81
C THR A 243 39.05 -12.73 7.28
N ALA A 244 39.83 -11.66 7.35
CA ALA A 244 39.35 -10.37 7.77
C ALA A 244 38.27 -9.81 6.82
N LEU A 245 38.38 -10.04 5.50
CA LEU A 245 37.35 -9.62 4.53
C LEU A 245 36.05 -10.41 4.74
N ALA A 246 36.14 -11.72 4.99
CA ALA A 246 34.95 -12.55 5.29
C ALA A 246 34.25 -12.10 6.59
N ASP A 247 35.02 -11.76 7.63
CA ASP A 247 34.50 -11.24 8.88
C ASP A 247 33.88 -9.85 8.72
N ALA A 248 34.49 -8.97 7.93
CA ALA A 248 33.94 -7.67 7.60
C ALA A 248 32.61 -7.78 6.84
N ALA A 249 32.54 -8.69 5.86
CA ALA A 249 31.30 -8.97 5.12
C ALA A 249 30.17 -9.45 6.05
N ARG A 250 30.49 -10.36 7.00
CA ARG A 250 29.54 -10.82 8.01
C ARG A 250 29.05 -9.68 8.91
N ARG A 251 29.96 -8.83 9.42
CA ARG A 251 29.58 -7.64 10.23
C ARG A 251 28.66 -6.69 9.47
N LEU A 252 28.97 -6.40 8.22
CA LEU A 252 28.15 -5.53 7.37
C LEU A 252 26.75 -6.14 7.16
N GLN A 253 26.66 -7.44 6.93
CA GLN A 253 25.39 -8.14 6.78
C GLN A 253 24.55 -8.04 8.06
N GLU A 254 25.17 -8.32 9.23
CA GLU A 254 24.49 -8.21 10.53
C GLU A 254 24.01 -6.77 10.81
N GLN A 255 24.81 -5.77 10.46
CA GLN A 255 24.45 -4.36 10.63
C GLN A 255 23.27 -3.97 9.74
N LYS A 256 23.30 -4.36 8.45
CA LYS A 256 22.19 -4.12 7.53
C LYS A 256 20.91 -4.82 8.00
N HIS A 257 21.05 -6.06 8.50
CA HIS A 257 19.94 -6.81 9.06
C HIS A 257 19.30 -6.09 10.26
N ARG A 258 20.11 -5.61 11.23
CA ARG A 258 19.62 -4.84 12.38
C ARG A 258 18.94 -3.52 11.95
N GLN A 259 19.52 -2.80 11.00
CA GLN A 259 18.94 -1.54 10.48
C GLN A 259 17.62 -1.78 9.73
N ALA A 260 17.52 -2.87 8.99
CA ALA A 260 16.30 -3.27 8.31
C ALA A 260 15.20 -3.66 9.31
N MET A 261 15.55 -4.39 10.38
CA MET A 261 14.62 -4.73 11.46
C MET A 261 14.07 -3.49 12.17
N GLN A 262 14.93 -2.52 12.53
CA GLN A 262 14.51 -1.30 13.21
C GLN A 262 13.54 -0.41 12.41
N LYS A 263 13.47 -0.58 11.10
CA LYS A 263 12.60 0.20 10.21
C LYS A 263 11.27 -0.48 9.89
N ASN A 264 11.06 -1.73 10.32
CA ASN A 264 9.95 -2.56 9.87
C ASN A 264 9.33 -3.36 11.03
N ASP A 265 8.82 -2.67 12.05
CA ASP A 265 8.16 -3.30 13.20
C ASP A 265 7.02 -4.28 12.79
N GLU A 266 6.30 -3.98 11.69
CA GLU A 266 5.22 -4.82 11.16
C GLU A 266 5.70 -6.17 10.60
N LEU A 267 6.99 -6.27 10.23
CA LEU A 267 7.57 -7.44 9.56
C LEU A 267 8.55 -8.20 10.47
N GLU A 268 8.60 -7.86 11.74
CA GLU A 268 9.44 -8.56 12.72
C GLU A 268 9.06 -10.05 12.77
N GLY A 269 10.04 -10.91 12.53
CA GLY A 269 9.86 -12.36 12.51
C GLY A 269 9.67 -13.00 11.14
N TYR A 270 9.33 -12.27 10.08
CA TYR A 270 9.04 -12.84 8.74
C TYR A 270 10.24 -13.02 7.81
N ARG A 271 11.45 -12.62 8.21
CA ARG A 271 12.71 -12.76 7.45
C ARG A 271 12.72 -12.05 6.09
N PHE A 272 11.87 -11.04 5.89
CA PHE A 272 11.93 -10.12 4.78
C PHE A 272 11.66 -8.71 5.29
N TYR A 273 11.97 -7.70 4.46
CA TYR A 273 11.96 -6.30 4.84
C TYR A 273 11.18 -5.48 3.84
N ARG A 274 10.78 -4.27 4.23
CA ARG A 274 10.11 -3.31 3.37
C ARG A 274 11.01 -2.11 3.11
N ARG A 275 11.15 -1.72 1.85
CA ARG A 275 11.76 -0.47 1.43
C ARG A 275 10.80 0.29 0.52
N GLY A 276 10.17 1.35 1.05
CA GLY A 276 9.14 2.08 0.31
C GLY A 276 7.95 1.17 -0.01
N ARG A 277 7.79 0.83 -1.30
CA ARG A 277 6.71 -0.02 -1.81
C ARG A 277 7.19 -1.37 -2.36
N HIS A 278 8.29 -1.88 -1.82
CA HIS A 278 8.87 -3.17 -2.17
C HIS A 278 9.06 -4.03 -0.94
N TYR A 279 8.92 -5.33 -1.10
CA TYR A 279 9.49 -6.30 -0.18
C TYR A 279 10.80 -6.82 -0.73
N TYR A 280 11.78 -7.06 0.15
CA TYR A 280 13.10 -7.54 -0.20
C TYR A 280 13.70 -8.41 0.92
N ASP A 281 14.70 -9.20 0.61
CA ASP A 281 15.61 -9.82 1.59
C ASP A 281 17.07 -9.44 1.31
N LEU A 282 17.97 -9.93 2.17
CA LEU A 282 19.41 -9.78 1.99
C LEU A 282 19.99 -11.13 1.57
N ASP A 283 20.78 -11.15 0.48
CA ASP A 283 21.54 -12.34 0.08
C ASP A 283 22.70 -12.62 1.04
N GLN A 284 23.48 -13.70 0.78
CA GLN A 284 24.61 -14.08 1.62
C GLN A 284 25.72 -13.02 1.67
N GLN A 285 25.78 -12.12 0.69
CA GLN A 285 26.70 -10.99 0.63
C GLN A 285 26.12 -9.71 1.21
N GLY A 286 24.89 -9.76 1.77
CA GLY A 286 24.19 -8.58 2.32
C GLY A 286 23.65 -7.62 1.26
N ARG A 287 23.53 -8.05 0.00
CA ARG A 287 22.91 -7.28 -1.08
C ARG A 287 21.40 -7.45 -1.04
N GLU A 288 20.68 -6.37 -1.26
CA GLU A 288 19.23 -6.39 -1.31
C GLU A 288 18.73 -7.09 -2.58
N ARG A 289 17.75 -7.97 -2.42
CA ARG A 289 17.08 -8.68 -3.49
C ARG A 289 15.58 -8.45 -3.37
N ASP A 290 15.02 -7.75 -4.35
CA ASP A 290 13.59 -7.41 -4.37
C ASP A 290 12.72 -8.65 -4.63
N TRP A 291 11.67 -8.81 -3.81
CA TRP A 291 10.67 -9.86 -3.96
C TRP A 291 9.47 -9.39 -4.76
N THR A 292 9.14 -8.09 -4.62
CA THR A 292 7.94 -7.49 -5.21
C THR A 292 8.23 -6.08 -5.71
N ASN A 293 7.40 -5.59 -6.62
CA ASN A 293 7.30 -4.17 -6.93
C ASN A 293 6.08 -3.50 -6.26
N PHE A 294 5.55 -4.12 -5.21
CA PHE A 294 4.38 -3.65 -4.46
C PHE A 294 4.48 -4.05 -3.00
N VAL A 295 3.65 -3.42 -2.17
CA VAL A 295 3.35 -3.86 -0.81
C VAL A 295 1.90 -4.33 -0.75
N ILE A 296 1.63 -5.29 0.15
CA ILE A 296 0.31 -5.84 0.41
C ILE A 296 -0.10 -5.51 1.83
N HIS A 297 -1.29 -4.97 1.97
CA HIS A 297 -1.93 -4.72 3.26
C HIS A 297 -3.05 -5.74 3.42
N PRO A 298 -2.85 -6.76 4.29
CA PRO A 298 -3.91 -7.68 4.65
C PRO A 298 -5.03 -6.93 5.36
N LEU A 299 -6.28 -7.18 4.96
CA LEU A 299 -7.44 -6.50 5.53
C LEU A 299 -8.35 -7.50 6.24
N PHE A 300 -9.04 -8.37 5.47
CA PHE A 300 -10.05 -9.26 6.03
C PHE A 300 -9.96 -10.67 5.47
N LEU A 301 -10.19 -11.66 6.36
CA LEU A 301 -10.62 -12.99 6.01
C LEU A 301 -12.16 -13.00 6.10
N ILE A 302 -12.82 -13.17 4.97
CA ILE A 302 -14.26 -13.33 4.93
C ILE A 302 -14.57 -14.82 5.12
N ALA A 303 -15.05 -15.15 6.28
CA ALA A 303 -15.50 -16.49 6.58
C ALA A 303 -16.83 -16.78 5.86
N ASP A 304 -16.84 -17.83 5.07
CA ASP A 304 -17.98 -18.33 4.31
C ASP A 304 -17.82 -19.85 4.24
N ASP A 305 -18.85 -20.58 4.63
CA ASP A 305 -18.83 -22.06 4.70
C ASP A 305 -18.50 -22.72 3.35
N LYS A 306 -18.82 -22.04 2.24
CA LYS A 306 -18.64 -22.58 0.88
C LYS A 306 -17.33 -22.15 0.24
N SER A 307 -16.91 -20.93 0.45
CA SER A 307 -15.74 -20.38 -0.24
C SER A 307 -15.17 -19.18 0.51
N PRO A 308 -14.35 -19.41 1.52
CA PRO A 308 -13.71 -18.29 2.23
C PRO A 308 -12.85 -17.46 1.25
N THR A 309 -12.92 -16.15 1.43
CA THR A 309 -12.18 -15.18 0.60
C THR A 309 -11.34 -14.27 1.48
N ARG A 310 -10.30 -13.67 0.91
CA ARG A 310 -9.45 -12.69 1.59
C ARG A 310 -9.43 -11.38 0.84
N ILE A 311 -9.52 -10.29 1.58
CA ILE A 311 -9.45 -8.93 1.04
C ILE A 311 -8.09 -8.34 1.37
N PHE A 312 -7.41 -7.86 0.33
CA PHE A 312 -6.11 -7.19 0.42
C PHE A 312 -6.16 -5.83 -0.27
N GLU A 313 -5.32 -4.91 0.17
CA GLU A 313 -4.97 -3.73 -0.60
C GLU A 313 -3.52 -3.83 -1.08
N LEU A 314 -3.31 -3.70 -2.39
CA LEU A 314 -2.00 -3.68 -3.02
C LEU A 314 -1.63 -2.23 -3.37
N GLU A 315 -0.37 -1.84 -3.11
CA GLU A 315 0.17 -0.54 -3.51
C GLU A 315 1.52 -0.74 -4.19
N ASN A 316 1.64 -0.31 -5.48
CA ASN A 316 2.88 -0.45 -6.23
C ASN A 316 3.75 0.81 -6.19
N GLU A 317 4.96 0.72 -6.77
CA GLU A 317 5.94 1.82 -6.87
C GLU A 317 5.35 3.12 -7.45
N SER A 318 4.48 3.00 -8.45
CA SER A 318 3.84 4.14 -9.10
C SER A 318 2.73 4.77 -8.25
N GLY A 319 2.47 4.27 -7.04
CA GLY A 319 1.41 4.74 -6.15
C GLY A 319 0.01 4.26 -6.52
N ILE A 320 -0.09 3.29 -7.43
CA ILE A 320 -1.37 2.68 -7.79
C ILE A 320 -1.80 1.78 -6.64
N ARG A 321 -2.99 2.08 -6.08
CA ARG A 321 -3.65 1.26 -5.06
C ARG A 321 -4.79 0.47 -5.67
N LYS A 322 -4.89 -0.81 -5.30
CA LYS A 322 -5.97 -1.71 -5.70
C LYS A 322 -6.40 -2.57 -4.54
N THR A 323 -7.67 -2.50 -4.19
CA THR A 323 -8.30 -3.47 -3.29
C THR A 323 -8.74 -4.67 -4.11
N ILE A 324 -8.38 -5.85 -3.68
CA ILE A 324 -8.68 -7.12 -4.36
C ILE A 324 -9.32 -8.09 -3.37
N GLU A 325 -10.22 -8.91 -3.87
CA GLU A 325 -10.81 -10.05 -3.16
C GLU A 325 -10.35 -11.33 -3.85
N LEU A 326 -9.69 -12.22 -3.11
CA LEU A 326 -9.15 -13.49 -3.59
C LEU A 326 -9.77 -14.64 -2.83
N ARG A 327 -10.17 -15.69 -3.53
CA ARG A 327 -10.60 -16.94 -2.89
C ARG A 327 -9.41 -17.60 -2.20
N GLN A 328 -9.66 -18.34 -1.14
CA GLN A 328 -8.61 -19.04 -0.41
C GLN A 328 -7.73 -19.91 -1.33
N MET A 329 -8.32 -20.57 -2.30
CA MET A 329 -7.61 -21.40 -3.29
C MET A 329 -6.66 -20.60 -4.20
N ASP A 330 -6.94 -19.33 -4.44
CA ASP A 330 -6.12 -18.45 -5.28
C ASP A 330 -4.92 -17.90 -4.50
N VAL A 331 -5.00 -17.84 -3.16
CA VAL A 331 -3.89 -17.43 -2.26
C VAL A 331 -3.00 -18.61 -1.87
N THR A 332 -3.47 -19.86 -1.98
CA THR A 332 -2.70 -21.03 -1.53
C THR A 332 -1.50 -21.34 -2.42
N LYS A 333 -1.59 -21.11 -3.74
CA LYS A 333 -0.56 -21.43 -4.73
C LYS A 333 0.00 -20.17 -5.37
N LEU A 334 1.33 -20.08 -5.44
CA LEU A 334 2.04 -18.94 -6.02
C LEU A 334 1.58 -18.58 -7.43
N ASP A 335 1.46 -19.56 -8.33
CA ASP A 335 1.10 -19.29 -9.73
C ASP A 335 -0.30 -18.65 -9.84
N ARG A 336 -1.28 -19.17 -9.07
CA ARG A 336 -2.62 -18.58 -9.03
C ARG A 336 -2.62 -17.18 -8.43
N PHE A 337 -1.82 -16.98 -7.37
CA PHE A 337 -1.67 -15.66 -6.77
C PHE A 337 -1.10 -14.66 -7.77
N LYS A 338 -0.02 -15.03 -8.49
CA LYS A 338 0.56 -14.21 -9.56
C LYS A 338 -0.46 -13.85 -10.63
N ASP A 339 -1.20 -14.83 -11.16
CA ASP A 339 -2.23 -14.62 -12.17
C ASP A 339 -3.30 -13.59 -11.71
N GLN A 340 -3.70 -13.69 -10.45
CA GLN A 340 -4.72 -12.79 -9.89
C GLN A 340 -4.21 -11.36 -9.72
N ILE A 341 -2.99 -11.16 -9.21
CA ILE A 341 -2.46 -9.82 -8.95
C ILE A 341 -1.99 -9.12 -10.23
N GLU A 342 -1.36 -9.86 -11.15
CA GLU A 342 -0.90 -9.31 -12.44
C GLU A 342 -2.08 -8.90 -13.33
N GLY A 343 -3.18 -9.64 -13.28
CA GLY A 343 -4.44 -9.29 -13.95
C GLY A 343 -5.13 -8.02 -13.43
N LYS A 344 -4.72 -7.50 -12.27
CA LYS A 344 -5.28 -6.26 -11.68
C LYS A 344 -4.43 -5.01 -11.94
N GLY A 345 -3.22 -5.18 -12.48
CA GLY A 345 -2.30 -4.09 -12.78
C GLY A 345 -0.84 -4.54 -12.74
N ASN A 346 0.07 -3.58 -12.68
CA ASN A 346 1.50 -3.89 -12.61
C ASN A 346 1.92 -4.26 -11.18
N PHE A 347 1.47 -5.43 -10.69
CA PHE A 347 1.85 -6.00 -9.41
C PHE A 347 2.57 -7.31 -9.66
N ARG A 348 3.88 -7.38 -9.36
CA ARG A 348 4.72 -8.54 -9.68
C ARG A 348 5.39 -9.09 -8.43
N PHE A 349 5.34 -10.40 -8.29
CA PHE A 349 6.13 -11.16 -7.32
C PHE A 349 7.25 -11.91 -8.07
N PHE A 350 8.51 -11.58 -7.78
CA PHE A 350 9.67 -12.04 -8.56
C PHE A 350 10.27 -13.36 -8.07
N GLU A 351 9.95 -13.74 -6.83
CA GLU A 351 10.58 -14.87 -6.15
C GLU A 351 9.82 -16.20 -6.31
N LYS A 352 10.39 -17.26 -5.74
CA LYS A 352 9.88 -18.63 -5.80
C LYS A 352 8.92 -18.94 -4.64
N GLN A 353 8.34 -20.15 -4.65
CA GLN A 353 7.36 -20.65 -3.67
C GLN A 353 7.84 -20.52 -2.21
N GLU A 354 9.13 -20.78 -1.92
CA GLU A 354 9.68 -20.71 -0.55
C GLU A 354 9.53 -19.31 0.06
N LYS A 355 9.80 -18.26 -0.75
CA LYS A 355 9.66 -16.86 -0.31
C LYS A 355 8.19 -16.44 -0.25
N TYR A 356 7.38 -17.00 -1.14
CA TYR A 356 5.94 -16.80 -1.10
C TYR A 356 5.31 -17.35 0.17
N GLU A 357 5.78 -18.49 0.71
CA GLU A 357 5.27 -19.02 1.98
C GLU A 357 5.49 -18.04 3.15
N LEU A 358 6.62 -17.31 3.16
CA LEU A 358 6.86 -16.28 4.17
C LEU A 358 5.91 -15.08 4.02
N LEU A 359 5.71 -14.61 2.78
CA LEU A 359 4.75 -13.54 2.50
C LEU A 359 3.31 -13.99 2.84
N LYS A 360 2.97 -15.25 2.55
CA LYS A 360 1.67 -15.83 2.86
C LYS A 360 1.44 -15.92 4.38
N ALA A 361 2.45 -16.30 5.16
CA ALA A 361 2.37 -16.29 6.62
C ALA A 361 2.03 -14.88 7.15
N PHE A 362 2.73 -13.86 6.68
CA PHE A 362 2.43 -12.45 6.99
C PHE A 362 0.99 -12.07 6.63
N MET A 363 0.55 -12.41 5.40
CA MET A 363 -0.82 -12.12 4.95
C MET A 363 -1.88 -12.76 5.85
N TYR A 364 -1.61 -13.96 6.40
CA TYR A 364 -2.57 -14.69 7.20
C TYR A 364 -2.65 -14.19 8.65
N GLU A 365 -1.51 -13.87 9.26
CA GLU A 365 -1.47 -13.38 10.64
C GLU A 365 -2.04 -11.98 10.83
N LYS A 366 -1.90 -11.13 9.82
CA LYS A 366 -2.30 -9.72 9.89
C LYS A 366 -3.70 -9.44 9.35
N THR A 367 -4.52 -10.49 9.19
CA THR A 367 -5.88 -10.39 8.65
C THR A 367 -6.93 -10.40 9.76
N GLU A 368 -7.86 -9.44 9.76
CA GLU A 368 -9.05 -9.47 10.59
C GLU A 368 -10.08 -10.46 10.02
N GLU A 369 -10.91 -11.07 10.85
CA GLU A 369 -11.97 -11.96 10.40
C GLU A 369 -13.31 -11.22 10.32
N ALA A 370 -14.11 -11.52 9.29
CA ALA A 370 -15.47 -11.04 9.13
C ALA A 370 -16.37 -12.15 8.56
N LEU A 371 -17.58 -12.24 9.08
CA LEU A 371 -18.59 -13.20 8.65
C LEU A 371 -19.38 -12.66 7.46
N ARG A 372 -19.52 -13.44 6.39
CA ARG A 372 -20.38 -13.06 5.28
C ARG A 372 -21.84 -13.10 5.71
N VAL A 373 -22.57 -12.02 5.45
CA VAL A 373 -24.04 -12.01 5.65
C VAL A 373 -24.67 -12.80 4.51
N PRO A 374 -25.37 -13.92 4.80
CA PRO A 374 -25.83 -14.85 3.79
C PRO A 374 -27.03 -14.34 2.99
N GLN A 375 -27.87 -13.49 3.55
CA GLN A 375 -29.12 -13.02 2.95
C GLN A 375 -29.52 -11.63 3.45
N MET A 376 -30.34 -10.93 2.67
CA MET A 376 -30.93 -9.67 3.09
C MET A 376 -32.08 -9.91 4.07
N GLY A 377 -32.41 -8.92 4.88
CA GLY A 377 -33.42 -9.04 5.93
C GLY A 377 -32.90 -9.62 7.24
N TRP A 378 -33.69 -10.41 7.91
CA TRP A 378 -33.39 -10.92 9.25
C TRP A 378 -32.29 -12.01 9.20
N ASN A 379 -31.24 -11.80 10.00
CA ASN A 379 -30.15 -12.76 10.19
C ASN A 379 -29.99 -13.00 11.68
N ASN A 380 -30.15 -14.25 12.10
CA ASN A 380 -29.93 -14.69 13.47
C ASN A 380 -28.47 -15.17 13.63
N ILE A 381 -27.52 -14.26 13.47
CA ILE A 381 -26.09 -14.50 13.61
C ILE A 381 -25.61 -13.67 14.80
N GLY A 382 -24.74 -14.27 15.63
CA GLY A 382 -24.31 -13.66 16.87
C GLY A 382 -25.40 -13.69 17.98
N GLU A 383 -25.20 -12.92 19.05
CA GLU A 383 -26.06 -13.00 20.23
C GLU A 383 -27.46 -12.40 20.07
N LYS A 384 -27.62 -11.40 19.20
CA LYS A 384 -28.85 -10.59 19.15
C LYS A 384 -29.57 -10.61 17.81
N GLY A 385 -28.98 -11.18 16.78
CA GLY A 385 -29.48 -11.05 15.41
C GLY A 385 -29.56 -9.58 14.93
N PHE A 386 -29.75 -9.41 13.63
CA PHE A 386 -29.87 -8.09 12.99
C PHE A 386 -30.68 -8.16 11.70
N TYR A 387 -31.12 -6.97 11.23
CA TYR A 387 -31.83 -6.86 9.95
C TYR A 387 -30.89 -6.22 8.91
N ALA A 388 -30.56 -6.96 7.84
CA ALA A 388 -29.57 -6.58 6.84
C ALA A 388 -30.17 -5.88 5.61
N PHE A 389 -29.50 -4.81 5.18
CA PHE A 389 -29.67 -4.11 3.91
C PHE A 389 -28.32 -4.10 3.18
N CYS A 390 -28.31 -3.87 1.89
CA CYS A 390 -27.06 -3.87 1.12
C CYS A 390 -26.03 -2.80 1.58
N ASN A 391 -26.50 -1.75 2.25
CA ASN A 391 -25.69 -0.61 2.70
C ASN A 391 -25.50 -0.54 4.23
N GLY A 392 -25.95 -1.55 4.98
CA GLY A 392 -25.79 -1.60 6.43
C GLY A 392 -26.74 -2.56 7.11
N ILE A 393 -26.75 -2.55 8.44
CA ILE A 393 -27.64 -3.36 9.27
C ILE A 393 -28.37 -2.52 10.30
N VAL A 394 -29.54 -2.98 10.74
CA VAL A 394 -30.21 -2.51 11.95
C VAL A 394 -29.91 -3.51 13.07
N TYR A 395 -29.11 -3.09 14.04
CA TYR A 395 -28.69 -3.89 15.19
C TYR A 395 -29.06 -3.19 16.49
N GLY A 396 -29.77 -3.87 17.38
CA GLY A 396 -30.23 -3.28 18.64
C GLY A 396 -31.06 -2.00 18.45
N GLY A 397 -31.84 -1.91 17.38
CA GLY A 397 -32.66 -0.74 17.03
C GLY A 397 -31.87 0.45 16.46
N LYS A 398 -30.56 0.30 16.18
CA LYS A 398 -29.71 1.36 15.61
C LYS A 398 -29.19 0.98 14.24
N TRP A 399 -29.14 1.95 13.34
CA TRP A 399 -28.56 1.81 12.03
C TRP A 399 -27.02 1.79 12.10
N GLN A 400 -26.41 0.79 11.48
CA GLN A 400 -24.96 0.64 11.34
C GLN A 400 -24.62 0.56 9.83
N PRO A 401 -24.04 1.59 9.23
CA PRO A 401 -23.68 1.57 7.81
C PRO A 401 -22.44 0.70 7.57
N VAL A 402 -22.29 0.18 6.35
CA VAL A 402 -21.05 -0.45 5.89
C VAL A 402 -19.94 0.58 5.72
N ASP A 403 -18.69 0.17 5.94
CA ASP A 403 -17.52 0.95 5.55
C ASP A 403 -17.22 0.83 4.04
N GLU A 404 -16.13 1.45 3.59
CA GLU A 404 -15.73 1.40 2.18
C GLU A 404 -15.39 0.00 1.67
N TYR A 405 -15.06 -0.93 2.56
CA TYR A 405 -14.78 -2.33 2.23
C TYR A 405 -16.02 -3.22 2.28
N GLY A 406 -17.15 -2.69 2.73
CA GLY A 406 -18.39 -3.45 2.95
C GLY A 406 -18.43 -4.13 4.32
N ILE A 407 -17.60 -3.69 5.25
CA ILE A 407 -17.51 -4.25 6.61
C ILE A 407 -18.32 -3.42 7.58
N ILE A 408 -18.96 -4.13 8.52
CA ILE A 408 -19.59 -3.57 9.71
C ILE A 408 -18.89 -4.17 10.91
N ARG A 409 -18.36 -3.32 11.79
CA ARG A 409 -17.70 -3.74 13.03
C ARG A 409 -18.66 -3.61 14.19
N LEU A 410 -19.00 -4.73 14.81
CA LEU A 410 -19.67 -4.78 16.10
C LEU A 410 -18.67 -5.17 17.18
N ASP A 411 -19.06 -5.01 18.45
CA ASP A 411 -18.15 -5.21 19.59
C ASP A 411 -17.50 -6.61 19.65
N THR A 412 -18.20 -7.63 19.14
CA THR A 412 -17.76 -9.03 19.20
C THR A 412 -17.39 -9.63 17.86
N GLU A 413 -17.95 -9.14 16.74
CA GLU A 413 -17.84 -9.77 15.43
C GLU A 413 -17.92 -8.72 14.31
N ASN A 414 -17.22 -8.97 13.21
CA ASN A 414 -17.32 -8.17 11.99
C ASN A 414 -18.20 -8.89 10.96
N PHE A 415 -19.00 -8.11 10.23
CA PHE A 415 -19.89 -8.63 9.17
C PHE A 415 -19.55 -8.03 7.82
N TYR A 416 -19.65 -8.83 6.76
CA TYR A 416 -19.34 -8.43 5.39
C TYR A 416 -20.59 -8.41 4.50
N LEU A 417 -20.87 -7.24 3.92
CA LEU A 417 -21.91 -6.99 2.92
C LEU A 417 -21.26 -6.47 1.63
N PRO A 418 -21.02 -7.33 0.63
CA PRO A 418 -20.19 -7.00 -0.54
C PRO A 418 -20.77 -5.95 -1.48
N ALA A 419 -22.08 -5.87 -1.59
CA ALA A 419 -22.78 -5.15 -2.66
C ALA A 419 -22.38 -3.66 -2.79
N MET A 420 -22.06 -2.99 -1.68
CA MET A 420 -21.68 -1.56 -1.63
C MET A 420 -20.18 -1.33 -1.40
N SER A 421 -19.37 -2.39 -1.29
CA SER A 421 -17.91 -2.28 -1.13
C SER A 421 -17.27 -1.61 -2.35
N LYS A 422 -16.13 -0.96 -2.14
CA LYS A 422 -15.36 -0.33 -3.24
C LYS A 422 -14.89 -1.33 -4.31
N ILE A 423 -14.78 -2.63 -3.95
CA ILE A 423 -14.43 -3.70 -4.88
C ILE A 423 -15.56 -3.95 -5.87
N HIS A 424 -16.81 -3.97 -5.39
CA HIS A 424 -17.97 -4.42 -6.16
C HIS A 424 -18.88 -3.29 -6.63
N LYS A 425 -18.80 -2.09 -6.02
CA LYS A 425 -19.68 -0.95 -6.32
C LYS A 425 -19.71 -0.56 -7.81
N SER A 426 -18.59 -0.70 -8.51
CA SER A 426 -18.49 -0.40 -9.94
C SER A 426 -18.96 -1.56 -10.85
N ASN A 427 -19.15 -2.75 -10.29
CA ASN A 427 -19.64 -3.91 -11.03
C ASN A 427 -21.14 -3.76 -11.28
N ARG A 428 -21.52 -3.44 -12.53
CA ARG A 428 -22.91 -3.21 -12.91
C ARG A 428 -23.77 -4.48 -12.95
N THR A 429 -23.18 -5.65 -13.09
CA THR A 429 -23.87 -6.94 -13.24
C THR A 429 -23.84 -7.78 -11.97
N GLY A 430 -22.91 -7.55 -11.05
CA GLY A 430 -22.85 -8.25 -9.77
C GLY A 430 -23.71 -7.55 -8.70
N PHE A 431 -24.28 -8.34 -7.80
CA PHE A 431 -25.05 -7.88 -6.63
C PHE A 431 -26.26 -6.98 -7.01
N VAL A 432 -26.86 -7.19 -8.20
CA VAL A 432 -27.99 -6.37 -8.67
C VAL A 432 -29.19 -6.55 -7.75
N ASN A 433 -29.44 -7.78 -7.30
CA ASN A 433 -30.58 -8.10 -6.46
C ASN A 433 -30.40 -7.51 -5.05
N GLU A 434 -29.21 -7.71 -4.43
CA GLU A 434 -28.94 -7.17 -3.09
C GLU A 434 -29.00 -5.64 -3.06
N ARG A 435 -28.57 -4.96 -4.13
CA ARG A 435 -28.61 -3.48 -4.21
C ARG A 435 -30.02 -2.88 -4.25
N ARG A 436 -31.04 -3.69 -4.49
CA ARG A 436 -32.44 -3.27 -4.38
C ARG A 436 -32.86 -3.07 -2.92
N PHE A 437 -32.24 -3.82 -2.00
CA PHE A 437 -32.47 -3.74 -0.57
C PHE A 437 -31.58 -2.67 0.06
N MET A 438 -31.96 -1.41 -0.14
CA MET A 438 -31.18 -0.28 0.36
C MET A 438 -31.97 0.52 1.38
N HIS A 439 -31.45 0.61 2.59
CA HIS A 439 -32.00 1.49 3.60
C HIS A 439 -31.72 2.98 3.27
N LYS A 440 -32.76 3.81 3.32
CA LYS A 440 -32.68 5.27 3.21
C LYS A 440 -33.18 5.88 4.53
N PRO A 441 -32.30 6.49 5.33
CA PRO A 441 -32.68 7.01 6.63
C PRO A 441 -33.62 8.24 6.58
N ASN A 442 -33.60 8.98 5.47
CA ASN A 442 -34.40 10.19 5.28
C ASN A 442 -35.36 9.98 4.09
N MET A 443 -36.57 9.54 4.37
CA MET A 443 -37.65 9.44 3.40
C MET A 443 -38.44 10.73 3.40
N ASP A 444 -38.87 11.17 2.21
CA ASP A 444 -39.72 12.39 2.05
C ASP A 444 -41.12 12.18 2.60
N ILE A 445 -41.50 10.94 2.90
CA ILE A 445 -42.78 10.52 3.42
C ILE A 445 -42.61 9.63 4.66
N SER A 446 -43.42 9.86 5.69
CA SER A 446 -43.47 9.01 6.87
C SER A 446 -44.11 7.64 6.55
N LEU A 447 -43.72 6.59 7.31
CA LEU A 447 -44.33 5.26 7.17
C LEU A 447 -45.84 5.30 7.41
N GLU A 448 -46.29 6.09 8.39
CA GLU A 448 -47.72 6.31 8.69
C GLU A 448 -48.47 6.88 7.48
N ARG A 449 -47.92 7.92 6.83
CA ARG A 449 -48.56 8.50 5.62
C ARG A 449 -48.55 7.52 4.47
N TYR A 450 -47.48 6.74 4.30
CA TYR A 450 -47.43 5.69 3.27
C TYR A 450 -48.52 4.63 3.49
N PHE A 451 -48.69 4.16 4.73
CA PHE A 451 -49.75 3.20 5.08
C PHE A 451 -51.14 3.78 4.81
N SER A 452 -51.37 5.03 5.17
CA SER A 452 -52.63 5.73 4.88
C SER A 452 -52.94 5.75 3.38
N LEU A 453 -51.94 6.07 2.55
CA LEU A 453 -52.09 6.05 1.09
C LEU A 453 -52.44 4.66 0.53
N ILE A 454 -51.81 3.60 1.04
CA ILE A 454 -52.14 2.20 0.66
C ILE A 454 -53.62 1.90 0.99
N VAL A 455 -54.09 2.32 2.16
CA VAL A 455 -55.50 2.11 2.58
C VAL A 455 -56.46 2.98 1.76
N GLU A 456 -56.11 4.22 1.49
CA GLU A 456 -56.88 5.12 0.62
C GLU A 456 -57.05 4.55 -0.80
N LEU A 457 -55.99 3.95 -1.36
CA LEU A 457 -55.96 3.41 -2.72
C LEU A 457 -56.62 2.03 -2.87
N TYR A 458 -56.46 1.15 -1.87
CA TYR A 458 -56.83 -0.26 -1.99
C TYR A 458 -57.91 -0.69 -0.97
N GLY A 459 -58.37 0.22 -0.12
CA GLY A 459 -59.41 -0.09 0.88
C GLY A 459 -59.04 -1.22 1.84
N ASP A 460 -59.99 -2.10 2.11
CA ASP A 460 -59.79 -3.27 3.00
C ASP A 460 -58.69 -4.20 2.49
N ASN A 461 -58.53 -4.32 1.16
CA ASN A 461 -57.42 -5.11 0.59
C ASN A 461 -56.06 -4.49 0.98
N GLY A 462 -55.97 -3.16 1.03
CA GLY A 462 -54.78 -2.45 1.51
C GLY A 462 -54.45 -2.79 2.97
N VAL A 463 -55.47 -2.81 3.84
CA VAL A 463 -55.29 -3.19 5.25
C VAL A 463 -54.75 -4.61 5.37
N VAL A 464 -55.36 -5.59 4.66
CA VAL A 464 -54.91 -7.00 4.73
C VAL A 464 -53.48 -7.14 4.18
N ALA A 465 -53.15 -6.47 3.09
CA ALA A 465 -51.81 -6.49 2.53
C ALA A 465 -50.74 -5.87 3.48
N LEU A 466 -51.07 -4.79 4.18
CA LEU A 466 -50.21 -4.20 5.20
C LEU A 466 -50.06 -5.12 6.42
N CYS A 467 -51.13 -5.81 6.86
CA CYS A 467 -51.04 -6.83 7.89
C CYS A 467 -50.11 -7.99 7.46
N PHE A 468 -50.21 -8.42 6.20
CA PHE A 468 -49.31 -9.44 5.65
C PHE A 468 -47.86 -8.95 5.60
N TYR A 469 -47.62 -7.67 5.23
CA TYR A 469 -46.31 -7.06 5.29
C TYR A 469 -45.75 -7.07 6.72
N MET A 470 -46.51 -6.64 7.71
CA MET A 470 -46.09 -6.63 9.11
C MET A 470 -45.82 -8.03 9.62
N ALA A 471 -46.68 -9.01 9.30
CA ALA A 471 -46.47 -10.41 9.66
C ALA A 471 -45.21 -10.99 9.02
N SER A 472 -44.90 -10.58 7.79
CA SER A 472 -43.68 -11.04 7.07
C SER A 472 -42.39 -10.59 7.76
N LEU A 473 -42.36 -9.44 8.46
CA LEU A 473 -41.22 -8.96 9.26
C LEU A 473 -40.90 -9.88 10.45
N PHE A 474 -41.89 -10.65 10.92
CA PHE A 474 -41.80 -11.54 12.06
C PHE A 474 -42.10 -12.99 11.69
N ARG A 475 -41.86 -13.34 10.41
CA ARG A 475 -42.22 -14.65 9.86
C ARG A 475 -41.55 -15.80 10.61
N ASP A 476 -40.27 -15.65 10.99
CA ASP A 476 -39.53 -16.63 11.79
C ASP A 476 -40.25 -16.95 13.11
N ILE A 477 -40.67 -15.93 13.85
CA ILE A 477 -41.41 -16.07 15.13
C ILE A 477 -42.77 -16.74 14.89
N ILE A 478 -43.49 -16.37 13.83
CA ILE A 478 -44.77 -16.94 13.47
C ILE A 478 -44.63 -18.43 13.12
N ILE A 479 -43.64 -18.75 12.28
CA ILE A 479 -43.35 -20.14 11.88
C ILE A 479 -42.99 -21.01 13.11
N ASP A 480 -42.17 -20.50 14.02
CA ASP A 480 -41.80 -21.23 15.22
C ASP A 480 -43.04 -21.54 16.10
N SER A 481 -44.00 -20.63 16.11
CA SER A 481 -45.23 -20.77 16.90
C SER A 481 -46.30 -21.61 16.21
N THR A 482 -46.56 -21.40 14.90
CA THR A 482 -47.71 -21.95 14.17
C THR A 482 -47.33 -23.06 13.19
N ARG A 483 -46.01 -23.18 12.87
CA ARG A 483 -45.44 -24.10 11.86
C ARG A 483 -45.90 -23.83 10.44
N SER A 484 -46.54 -22.68 10.17
CA SER A 484 -47.05 -22.32 8.88
C SER A 484 -47.09 -20.81 8.69
N PHE A 485 -46.98 -20.37 7.42
CA PHE A 485 -47.16 -18.98 7.04
C PHE A 485 -47.87 -18.88 5.71
N PRO A 486 -49.03 -18.19 5.58
CA PRO A 486 -49.80 -18.16 4.36
C PRO A 486 -49.09 -17.41 3.24
N LEU A 487 -49.43 -17.76 1.98
CA LEU A 487 -49.12 -16.93 0.83
C LEU A 487 -50.23 -15.88 0.66
N LEU A 488 -49.89 -14.75 0.03
CA LEU A 488 -50.89 -13.73 -0.36
C LEU A 488 -51.08 -13.76 -1.86
N ASN A 489 -52.30 -13.97 -2.34
CA ASN A 489 -52.64 -13.93 -3.77
C ASN A 489 -53.54 -12.72 -4.08
N ILE A 490 -53.06 -11.85 -4.96
CA ILE A 490 -53.83 -10.74 -5.49
C ILE A 490 -54.29 -11.13 -6.88
N TYR A 491 -55.58 -11.43 -7.04
CA TYR A 491 -56.14 -11.88 -8.29
C TYR A 491 -57.18 -10.89 -8.85
N GLY A 492 -57.48 -10.99 -10.13
CA GLY A 492 -58.50 -10.17 -10.81
C GLY A 492 -58.25 -10.01 -12.30
N LYS A 493 -59.16 -9.36 -13.01
CA LYS A 493 -59.08 -9.18 -14.46
C LYS A 493 -57.82 -8.45 -14.89
N LYS A 494 -57.45 -8.59 -16.16
CA LYS A 494 -56.32 -7.87 -16.75
C LYS A 494 -56.55 -6.33 -16.63
N GLY A 495 -55.54 -5.60 -16.23
CA GLY A 495 -55.55 -4.12 -16.12
C GLY A 495 -56.22 -3.59 -14.85
N THR A 496 -56.35 -4.38 -13.78
CA THR A 496 -56.86 -3.97 -12.46
C THR A 496 -55.77 -3.48 -11.49
N GLY A 497 -54.52 -3.34 -11.92
CA GLY A 497 -53.42 -2.80 -11.08
C GLY A 497 -52.83 -3.79 -10.06
N LYS A 498 -53.05 -5.09 -10.19
CA LYS A 498 -52.55 -6.14 -9.24
C LYS A 498 -51.05 -6.10 -9.03
N THR A 499 -50.29 -6.00 -10.12
CA THR A 499 -48.83 -5.97 -10.06
C THR A 499 -48.35 -4.69 -9.36
N GLU A 500 -48.96 -3.55 -9.66
CA GLU A 500 -48.63 -2.27 -8.97
C GLU A 500 -48.99 -2.32 -7.49
N PHE A 501 -50.10 -2.96 -7.13
CA PHE A 501 -50.47 -3.19 -5.73
C PHE A 501 -49.39 -4.01 -4.97
N ALA A 502 -48.97 -5.15 -5.56
CA ALA A 502 -47.91 -5.95 -4.97
C ALA A 502 -46.59 -5.15 -4.86
N ILE A 503 -46.22 -4.41 -5.93
CA ILE A 503 -45.03 -3.55 -5.94
C ILE A 503 -45.10 -2.50 -4.83
N SER A 504 -46.27 -1.89 -4.60
CA SER A 504 -46.44 -0.87 -3.53
C SER A 504 -46.11 -1.47 -2.13
N ILE A 505 -46.52 -2.69 -1.85
CA ILE A 505 -46.22 -3.35 -0.58
C ILE A 505 -44.72 -3.72 -0.49
N ILE A 506 -44.13 -4.23 -1.57
CA ILE A 506 -42.73 -4.69 -1.59
C ILE A 506 -41.75 -3.51 -1.60
N SER A 507 -42.18 -2.34 -2.10
CA SER A 507 -41.36 -1.12 -2.10
C SER A 507 -40.98 -0.63 -0.69
N LEU A 508 -41.63 -1.13 0.35
CA LEU A 508 -41.23 -0.95 1.75
C LEU A 508 -39.91 -1.65 2.09
N PHE A 509 -39.53 -2.71 1.33
CA PHE A 509 -38.26 -3.43 1.50
C PHE A 509 -37.25 -3.14 0.39
N GLN A 510 -37.74 -2.95 -0.82
CA GLN A 510 -36.92 -2.95 -2.02
C GLN A 510 -37.13 -1.68 -2.86
N ARG A 511 -36.03 -1.16 -3.39
CA ARG A 511 -36.08 -0.14 -4.42
C ARG A 511 -36.22 -0.81 -5.79
N ASN A 512 -37.23 -0.43 -6.59
CA ASN A 512 -37.51 -1.01 -7.89
C ASN A 512 -37.65 -2.55 -7.81
N PRO A 513 -38.66 -3.07 -7.15
CA PRO A 513 -38.85 -4.50 -6.98
C PRO A 513 -38.84 -5.25 -8.31
N GLU A 514 -38.23 -6.42 -8.32
CA GLU A 514 -38.26 -7.29 -9.48
C GLU A 514 -39.49 -8.17 -9.47
N VAL A 515 -40.18 -8.17 -10.58
CA VAL A 515 -41.34 -9.04 -10.82
C VAL A 515 -40.88 -10.26 -11.57
N SER A 516 -41.01 -11.43 -10.97
CA SER A 516 -40.68 -12.72 -11.62
C SER A 516 -41.93 -13.40 -12.14
N ASN A 517 -41.97 -13.64 -13.44
CA ASN A 517 -43.09 -14.34 -14.07
C ASN A 517 -42.99 -15.83 -13.79
N LEU A 518 -44.02 -16.43 -13.18
CA LEU A 518 -44.07 -17.84 -12.81
C LEU A 518 -43.98 -18.80 -13.99
N GLU A 519 -44.50 -18.42 -15.15
CA GLU A 519 -44.44 -19.31 -16.33
C GLU A 519 -43.04 -19.45 -16.91
N SER A 520 -42.24 -18.38 -16.83
CA SER A 520 -40.87 -18.36 -17.35
C SER A 520 -39.80 -18.73 -16.32
N THR A 521 -40.15 -18.70 -15.04
CA THR A 521 -39.21 -18.97 -13.94
C THR A 521 -39.24 -20.45 -13.58
N THR A 522 -38.09 -21.13 -13.58
CA THR A 522 -38.01 -22.51 -13.10
C THR A 522 -38.25 -22.59 -11.60
N TYR A 523 -38.78 -23.70 -11.10
CA TYR A 523 -38.96 -23.88 -9.65
C TYR A 523 -37.64 -23.83 -8.88
N TYR A 524 -36.49 -24.07 -9.54
CA TYR A 524 -35.15 -23.88 -8.98
C TYR A 524 -34.84 -22.39 -8.75
N ALA A 525 -35.09 -21.57 -9.75
CA ALA A 525 -34.89 -20.14 -9.65
C ALA A 525 -35.83 -19.47 -8.64
N MET A 526 -37.06 -20.03 -8.49
CA MET A 526 -37.97 -19.58 -7.41
C MET A 526 -37.35 -19.83 -6.03
N GLY A 527 -36.79 -21.04 -5.83
CA GLY A 527 -36.12 -21.39 -4.55
C GLY A 527 -34.91 -20.51 -4.28
N ASP A 528 -34.07 -20.27 -5.26
CA ASP A 528 -32.90 -19.41 -5.13
C ASP A 528 -33.32 -17.96 -4.77
N LYS A 529 -34.38 -17.45 -5.42
CA LYS A 529 -34.91 -16.10 -5.13
C LYS A 529 -35.51 -15.97 -3.73
N CYS A 530 -36.20 -17.01 -3.26
CA CYS A 530 -36.70 -17.02 -1.87
C CYS A 530 -35.58 -17.11 -0.83
N ALA A 531 -34.44 -17.71 -1.19
CA ALA A 531 -33.28 -17.83 -0.29
C ALA A 531 -32.43 -16.54 -0.20
N GLU A 532 -32.64 -15.59 -1.11
CA GLU A 532 -31.93 -14.30 -1.05
C GLU A 532 -32.35 -13.43 0.14
N VAL A 533 -33.52 -13.71 0.73
CA VAL A 533 -34.13 -12.85 1.76
C VAL A 533 -34.75 -13.63 2.92
N SER A 534 -34.72 -13.03 4.09
CA SER A 534 -35.37 -13.55 5.30
C SER A 534 -36.24 -12.47 5.94
N ASN A 535 -37.45 -12.85 6.39
CA ASN A 535 -38.43 -11.91 6.98
C ASN A 535 -38.71 -10.71 6.07
N MET A 536 -38.76 -10.96 4.76
CA MET A 536 -39.13 -10.01 3.70
C MET A 536 -40.16 -10.64 2.77
N ILE A 537 -40.52 -9.96 1.70
CA ILE A 537 -41.51 -10.44 0.74
C ILE A 537 -40.88 -10.61 -0.64
N VAL A 538 -41.17 -11.77 -1.27
CA VAL A 538 -40.84 -12.07 -2.67
C VAL A 538 -42.14 -12.07 -3.51
N HIS A 539 -42.09 -11.53 -4.72
CA HIS A 539 -43.21 -11.42 -5.64
C HIS A 539 -43.05 -12.32 -6.85
N PHE A 540 -44.07 -13.14 -7.12
CA PHE A 540 -44.21 -13.90 -8.35
C PHE A 540 -45.49 -13.49 -9.07
N ASP A 541 -45.38 -13.13 -10.35
CA ASP A 541 -46.49 -12.68 -11.19
C ASP A 541 -46.94 -13.75 -12.16
N GLU A 542 -48.11 -13.55 -12.75
CA GLU A 542 -48.75 -14.44 -13.74
C GLU A 542 -49.03 -15.85 -13.20
N TYR A 543 -49.61 -15.91 -11.98
CA TYR A 543 -50.15 -17.17 -11.47
C TYR A 543 -51.26 -17.67 -12.38
N LYS A 544 -51.22 -18.95 -12.78
CA LYS A 544 -52.26 -19.67 -13.55
C LYS A 544 -52.46 -21.08 -13.02
N ASN A 545 -53.68 -21.61 -13.14
CA ASN A 545 -54.01 -22.99 -12.77
C ASN A 545 -53.32 -24.04 -13.65
N SER A 546 -52.75 -23.63 -14.77
CA SER A 546 -52.00 -24.48 -15.70
C SER A 546 -50.50 -24.65 -15.33
N LEU A 547 -50.04 -24.06 -14.21
CA LEU A 547 -48.66 -24.25 -13.75
C LEU A 547 -48.31 -25.73 -13.51
N SER A 548 -47.04 -26.08 -13.71
CA SER A 548 -46.59 -27.45 -13.48
C SER A 548 -46.74 -27.90 -12.03
N HIS A 549 -46.94 -29.18 -11.80
CA HIS A 549 -47.03 -29.76 -10.45
C HIS A 549 -45.81 -29.36 -9.56
N LYS A 550 -44.61 -29.24 -10.15
CA LYS A 550 -43.40 -28.84 -9.40
C LYS A 550 -43.51 -27.41 -8.85
N HIS A 551 -44.10 -26.49 -9.61
CA HIS A 551 -44.36 -25.13 -9.13
C HIS A 551 -45.41 -25.12 -8.04
N ILE A 552 -46.49 -25.86 -8.21
CA ILE A 552 -47.55 -25.96 -7.20
C ILE A 552 -47.03 -26.59 -5.89
N ASP A 553 -46.28 -27.70 -6.00
CA ASP A 553 -45.68 -28.34 -4.82
C ASP A 553 -44.69 -27.44 -4.11
N PHE A 554 -43.90 -26.66 -4.84
CA PHE A 554 -43.00 -25.66 -4.24
C PHE A 554 -43.79 -24.59 -3.50
N LEU A 555 -44.85 -24.03 -4.09
CA LEU A 555 -45.72 -23.02 -3.45
C LEU A 555 -46.40 -23.60 -2.17
N LYS A 556 -46.84 -24.84 -2.17
CA LYS A 556 -47.36 -25.51 -0.96
C LYS A 556 -46.27 -25.64 0.10
N GLY A 557 -45.04 -26.00 -0.32
CA GLY A 557 -43.90 -26.11 0.58
C GLY A 557 -43.54 -24.81 1.28
N ILE A 558 -43.72 -23.64 0.64
CA ILE A 558 -43.49 -22.33 1.26
C ILE A 558 -44.36 -22.12 2.51
N TYR A 559 -45.63 -22.55 2.45
CA TYR A 559 -46.54 -22.45 3.57
C TYR A 559 -46.07 -23.25 4.79
N ASP A 560 -45.58 -24.46 4.57
CA ASP A 560 -45.09 -25.38 5.60
C ASP A 560 -43.62 -25.16 5.98
N ASN A 561 -43.00 -24.02 5.56
CA ASN A 561 -41.57 -23.70 5.70
C ASN A 561 -40.66 -24.81 5.14
N ALA A 562 -41.18 -25.64 4.24
CA ALA A 562 -40.41 -26.68 3.57
C ALA A 562 -39.67 -26.05 2.41
N GLY A 563 -38.39 -25.82 2.59
CA GLY A 563 -37.50 -25.44 1.53
C GLY A 563 -37.08 -26.61 0.66
N ARG A 564 -36.16 -26.35 -0.25
CA ARG A 564 -35.63 -27.36 -1.16
C ARG A 564 -34.43 -28.06 -0.53
N SER A 565 -34.38 -29.39 -0.60
CA SER A 565 -33.19 -30.16 -0.26
C SER A 565 -32.49 -30.68 -1.53
N LYS A 566 -31.19 -30.42 -1.65
CA LYS A 566 -30.29 -30.93 -2.71
C LYS A 566 -29.13 -31.67 -2.04
N ARG A 567 -28.70 -32.80 -2.60
CA ARG A 567 -27.42 -33.40 -2.22
C ARG A 567 -26.30 -32.50 -2.71
N SER A 568 -25.31 -32.20 -1.87
CA SER A 568 -24.08 -31.51 -2.27
C SER A 568 -23.38 -32.27 -3.40
N ALA A 569 -22.57 -31.58 -4.20
CA ALA A 569 -21.88 -32.18 -5.35
C ALA A 569 -20.90 -33.30 -4.92
N ASP A 570 -20.44 -33.30 -3.68
CA ASP A 570 -19.58 -34.33 -3.06
C ASP A 570 -20.38 -35.50 -2.43
N GLY A 571 -21.72 -35.42 -2.40
CA GLY A 571 -22.60 -36.47 -1.90
C GLY A 571 -22.67 -36.63 -0.36
N GLU A 572 -21.90 -35.86 0.39
CA GLU A 572 -21.79 -36.07 1.86
C GLU A 572 -22.82 -35.30 2.70
N ARG A 573 -23.40 -34.21 2.18
CA ARG A 573 -24.36 -33.39 2.93
C ARG A 573 -25.65 -33.13 2.11
N ARG A 574 -26.78 -33.03 2.78
CA ARG A 574 -27.99 -32.45 2.22
C ARG A 574 -27.98 -30.95 2.45
N GLU A 575 -27.87 -30.17 1.41
CA GLU A 575 -28.13 -28.74 1.45
C GLU A 575 -29.65 -28.53 1.38
N SER A 576 -30.23 -28.01 2.45
CA SER A 576 -31.61 -27.51 2.44
C SER A 576 -31.59 -26.01 2.27
N THR A 577 -32.26 -25.52 1.24
CA THR A 577 -32.48 -24.10 1.06
C THR A 577 -33.81 -23.78 1.73
N ASN A 578 -33.81 -23.18 2.90
CA ASN A 578 -35.01 -22.77 3.60
C ASN A 578 -35.70 -21.62 2.85
N VAL A 579 -37.00 -21.51 2.99
CA VAL A 579 -37.78 -20.38 2.50
C VAL A 579 -38.18 -19.54 3.69
N ASP A 580 -37.41 -18.49 3.98
CA ASP A 580 -37.60 -17.65 5.16
C ASP A 580 -38.30 -16.31 4.84
N CYS A 581 -39.02 -16.25 3.70
CA CYS A 581 -39.71 -15.06 3.22
C CYS A 581 -41.23 -15.25 3.08
N GLY A 582 -41.98 -14.16 3.18
CA GLY A 582 -43.36 -14.09 2.72
C GLY A 582 -43.43 -14.09 1.19
N VAL A 583 -44.49 -14.60 0.60
CA VAL A 583 -44.65 -14.63 -0.86
C VAL A 583 -45.99 -14.02 -1.26
N ILE A 584 -45.90 -13.06 -2.19
CA ILE A 584 -47.08 -12.51 -2.91
C ILE A 584 -47.15 -13.13 -4.29
N LEU A 585 -48.30 -13.63 -4.66
CA LEU A 585 -48.67 -14.07 -5.99
C LEU A 585 -49.59 -13.04 -6.64
N THR A 586 -49.37 -12.74 -7.91
CA THR A 586 -50.35 -11.97 -8.70
C THR A 586 -50.76 -12.76 -9.91
N GLY A 587 -52.00 -12.64 -10.32
CA GLY A 587 -52.51 -13.39 -11.48
C GLY A 587 -53.96 -13.06 -11.82
N GLN A 588 -54.48 -13.68 -12.88
CA GLN A 588 -55.87 -13.52 -13.28
C GLN A 588 -56.77 -14.56 -12.60
N GLU A 589 -56.19 -15.62 -12.09
CA GLU A 589 -56.87 -16.78 -11.56
C GLU A 589 -56.61 -16.96 -10.05
N MET A 590 -57.62 -17.48 -9.37
CA MET A 590 -57.43 -18.04 -8.03
C MET A 590 -56.85 -19.47 -8.14
N PRO A 591 -56.06 -19.96 -7.18
CA PRO A 591 -55.48 -21.31 -7.20
C PRO A 591 -56.52 -22.38 -6.88
N THR A 592 -57.59 -22.43 -7.64
CA THR A 592 -58.72 -23.38 -7.46
C THR A 592 -58.47 -24.77 -8.02
N ALA A 593 -57.46 -24.95 -8.87
CA ALA A 593 -57.10 -26.24 -9.44
C ALA A 593 -56.46 -27.21 -8.43
N ASP A 594 -55.89 -26.70 -7.34
CA ASP A 594 -55.29 -27.50 -6.27
C ASP A 594 -55.89 -27.05 -4.90
N ALA A 595 -56.74 -27.89 -4.34
CA ALA A 595 -57.43 -27.60 -3.09
C ALA A 595 -56.45 -27.42 -1.89
N ALA A 596 -55.31 -28.11 -1.94
CA ALA A 596 -54.30 -27.97 -0.89
C ALA A 596 -53.57 -26.63 -0.97
N LEU A 597 -53.28 -26.11 -2.16
CA LEU A 597 -52.74 -24.78 -2.33
C LEU A 597 -53.78 -23.71 -1.96
N PHE A 598 -55.02 -23.93 -2.40
CA PHE A 598 -56.12 -23.01 -2.09
C PHE A 598 -56.27 -22.71 -0.57
N SER A 599 -56.18 -23.75 0.26
CA SER A 599 -56.30 -23.62 1.72
C SER A 599 -55.09 -22.92 2.38
N ARG A 600 -54.01 -22.65 1.66
CA ARG A 600 -52.75 -22.08 2.17
C ARG A 600 -52.55 -20.61 1.76
N VAL A 601 -53.56 -20.01 1.13
CA VAL A 601 -53.45 -18.69 0.51
C VAL A 601 -54.48 -17.73 1.07
N LEU A 602 -54.07 -16.51 1.36
CA LEU A 602 -54.96 -15.37 1.58
C LEU A 602 -55.30 -14.73 0.23
N PHE A 603 -56.56 -14.41 0.01
CA PHE A 603 -57.04 -13.92 -1.28
C PHE A 603 -57.45 -12.45 -1.19
N LEU A 604 -56.96 -11.66 -2.15
CA LEU A 604 -57.38 -10.27 -2.38
C LEU A 604 -57.86 -10.14 -3.82
N GLU A 605 -59.10 -9.76 -4.01
CA GLU A 605 -59.68 -9.51 -5.32
C GLU A 605 -59.42 -8.05 -5.72
N SER A 606 -58.69 -7.84 -6.82
CA SER A 606 -58.46 -6.51 -7.39
C SER A 606 -59.52 -6.22 -8.43
N GLN A 607 -60.40 -5.30 -8.11
CA GLN A 607 -61.44 -4.83 -9.00
C GLN A 607 -61.01 -3.53 -9.71
N ARG A 608 -61.57 -3.29 -10.90
CA ARG A 608 -61.33 -2.04 -11.63
C ARG A 608 -62.04 -0.91 -10.88
N SER A 609 -61.32 0.03 -10.31
CA SER A 609 -61.88 1.28 -9.79
C SER A 609 -61.83 2.34 -10.87
N GLU A 610 -62.87 3.18 -10.96
CA GLU A 610 -62.82 4.42 -11.72
C GLU A 610 -62.00 5.40 -10.87
N ARG A 611 -60.71 5.44 -11.15
CA ARG A 611 -59.82 6.40 -10.48
C ARG A 611 -59.92 7.77 -11.12
N THR A 612 -59.92 8.83 -10.32
CA THR A 612 -59.74 10.19 -10.80
C THR A 612 -58.26 10.37 -11.25
N LYS A 613 -58.01 11.44 -12.04
CA LYS A 613 -56.67 11.73 -12.53
C LYS A 613 -55.66 12.01 -11.39
N GLU A 614 -56.17 12.60 -10.28
CA GLU A 614 -55.39 12.90 -9.06
C GLU A 614 -55.04 11.66 -8.26
N GLU A 615 -55.82 10.57 -8.36
CA GLU A 615 -55.52 9.27 -7.72
C GLU A 615 -54.58 8.39 -8.57
N THR A 616 -54.28 8.80 -9.80
CA THR A 616 -53.42 8.08 -10.73
C THR A 616 -51.97 8.61 -10.74
N ASP A 617 -51.81 9.91 -10.46
CA ASP A 617 -50.51 10.57 -10.32
C ASP A 617 -49.97 10.45 -8.89
#